data_4ec351f83bd81f75b75f8e1b2b3cf869
#
_entry.id   4ec351f83bd81f75b75f8e1b2b3cf869
#
_cell.length_a   1.000
_cell.length_b   1.000
_cell.length_c   1.000
_cell.angle_alpha   90.00
_cell.angle_beta   90.00
_cell.angle_gamma   90.00
#
_symmetry.space_group_name_H-M   'P 1'
#
loop_
_entity.id
_entity.type
_entity.pdbx_description
1 polymer ?
#
loop_
_entity_poly.entity_id
_entity_poly.type
_entity_poly.pdbx_seq_one_letter_code
_entity_poly.pdbx_strand_id
1 'polypeptide(L)'
;HGGTAIEFDTCVVSLGKYTMHFTAYQQATGGEEHCWDLPSPGKTILVFDLVETEMRSKPAELRIVEMGETGDIGGVVKTIAHLPTKVFPQGTIDLEASFEAEKRYIAVLTMSDARPLVLKAPIQVVPKGVGTNAIYVVLGLAAIGGAVFFVLRQRHRQAETA
;
A
#
# COMPACT_ATOMS: atom_id res chain seq x y z
N HIS A 1 -16.27 9.01 16.57
CA HIS A 1 -14.84 9.11 16.25
C HIS A 1 -14.08 8.75 17.51
N GLY A 2 -13.81 7.47 17.71
CA GLY A 2 -12.92 6.99 18.76
C GLY A 2 -11.49 7.24 18.31
N GLY A 3 -10.80 8.20 18.95
CA GLY A 3 -9.37 8.34 18.79
C GLY A 3 -8.71 7.08 19.31
N THR A 4 -8.25 6.24 18.39
CA THR A 4 -7.29 5.19 18.72
C THR A 4 -6.04 5.91 19.21
N ALA A 5 -5.53 5.48 20.36
CA ALA A 5 -4.31 6.05 20.91
C ALA A 5 -3.20 5.89 19.84
N ILE A 6 -2.60 7.00 19.43
CA ILE A 6 -1.53 7.09 18.41
C ILE A 6 -0.39 6.11 18.70
N GLU A 7 -0.28 5.64 19.93
CA GLU A 7 0.76 4.72 20.43
C GLU A 7 0.69 3.30 19.81
N PHE A 8 -0.46 2.91 19.24
CA PHE A 8 -0.65 1.62 18.56
C PHE A 8 -0.96 1.76 17.07
N ASP A 9 -0.97 2.99 16.55
CA ASP A 9 -1.27 3.26 15.15
C ASP A 9 -0.01 3.08 14.30
N THR A 10 -0.05 2.13 13.38
CA THR A 10 1.04 1.84 12.43
C THR A 10 1.08 2.78 11.24
N CYS A 11 0.04 3.61 11.07
CA CYS A 11 -0.11 4.54 9.94
C CYS A 11 0.52 5.92 10.19
N VAL A 12 1.56 6.00 11.02
CA VAL A 12 2.20 7.26 11.39
C VAL A 12 3.63 7.37 10.92
N VAL A 13 4.04 8.57 10.54
CA VAL A 13 5.43 8.95 10.29
C VAL A 13 5.80 10.07 11.23
N SER A 14 6.89 9.90 11.97
CA SER A 14 7.39 10.90 12.90
C SER A 14 8.80 11.35 12.56
N LEU A 15 9.07 12.63 12.75
CA LEU A 15 10.41 13.22 12.66
C LEU A 15 10.59 14.21 13.81
N GLY A 16 11.39 13.83 14.80
CA GLY A 16 11.50 14.58 16.06
C GLY A 16 10.17 14.63 16.79
N LYS A 17 9.66 15.84 17.04
CA LYS A 17 8.36 16.06 17.70
C LYS A 17 7.16 16.09 16.72
N TYR A 18 7.39 16.06 15.42
CA TYR A 18 6.36 16.20 14.40
C TYR A 18 5.88 14.83 13.93
N THR A 19 4.57 14.66 13.92
CA THR A 19 3.91 13.41 13.52
C THR A 19 2.88 13.70 12.43
N MET A 20 2.90 12.88 11.39
CA MET A 20 1.93 12.85 10.32
C MET A 20 1.25 11.48 10.31
N HIS A 21 -0.06 11.44 10.47
CA HIS A 21 -0.84 10.24 10.27
C HIS A 21 -1.22 10.13 8.79
N PHE A 22 -1.18 8.93 8.25
CA PHE A 22 -1.46 8.65 6.84
C PHE A 22 -2.50 7.57 6.69
N THR A 23 -3.52 7.83 5.87
CA THR A 23 -4.54 6.85 5.53
C THR A 23 -4.82 6.88 4.03
N ALA A 24 -5.04 5.72 3.44
CA ALA A 24 -5.39 5.55 2.05
C ALA A 24 -6.72 4.82 1.90
N TYR A 25 -7.57 5.29 0.98
CA TYR A 25 -8.88 4.71 0.69
C TYR A 25 -8.97 4.33 -0.79
N GLN A 26 -9.37 3.10 -1.05
CA GLN A 26 -9.58 2.59 -2.41
C GLN A 26 -11.02 2.14 -2.61
N GLN A 27 -11.64 2.52 -3.73
CA GLN A 27 -13.00 2.05 -4.07
C GLN A 27 -13.07 0.53 -4.24
N ALA A 28 -12.00 -0.08 -4.75
CA ALA A 28 -11.90 -1.52 -4.96
C ALA A 28 -12.01 -2.35 -3.67
N THR A 29 -11.76 -1.73 -2.50
CA THR A 29 -11.81 -2.38 -1.19
C THR A 29 -13.01 -1.97 -0.35
N GLY A 30 -14.01 -1.30 -0.95
CA GLY A 30 -15.21 -0.88 -0.25
C GLY A 30 -15.00 0.26 0.76
N GLY A 31 -13.89 1.01 0.64
CA GLY A 31 -13.58 2.13 1.52
C GLY A 31 -12.87 1.73 2.82
N GLU A 32 -12.30 0.53 2.88
CA GLU A 32 -11.43 0.13 3.99
C GLU A 32 -10.19 1.06 4.06
N GLU A 33 -9.73 1.32 5.28
CA GLU A 33 -8.53 2.08 5.56
C GLU A 33 -7.28 1.24 5.33
N HIS A 34 -6.33 1.80 4.59
CA HIS A 34 -5.03 1.20 4.35
C HIS A 34 -3.93 2.19 4.74
N CYS A 35 -2.78 1.67 5.17
CA CYS A 35 -1.60 2.48 5.45
C CYS A 35 -0.62 2.41 4.26
N TRP A 36 0.47 1.68 4.46
CA TRP A 36 1.60 1.60 3.52
C TRP A 36 1.36 0.67 2.34
N ASP A 37 0.54 -0.37 2.56
CA ASP A 37 0.28 -1.44 1.62
C ASP A 37 -1.10 -1.27 0.99
N LEU A 38 -1.12 -0.86 -0.27
CA LEU A 38 -2.33 -0.76 -1.06
C LEU A 38 -2.65 -2.12 -1.68
N PRO A 39 -3.84 -2.69 -1.43
CA PRO A 39 -4.19 -4.03 -1.90
C PRO A 39 -4.51 -4.09 -3.41
N SER A 40 -4.65 -2.94 -4.07
CA SER A 40 -5.00 -2.87 -5.50
C SER A 40 -4.32 -1.69 -6.19
N PRO A 41 -3.98 -1.79 -7.47
CA PRO A 41 -3.65 -0.63 -8.27
C PRO A 41 -4.90 0.24 -8.54
N GLY A 42 -4.69 1.47 -8.99
CA GLY A 42 -5.75 2.37 -9.40
C GLY A 42 -5.88 3.62 -8.54
N LYS A 43 -7.02 4.28 -8.66
CA LYS A 43 -7.33 5.51 -7.95
C LYS A 43 -7.43 5.28 -6.45
N THR A 44 -6.70 6.11 -5.71
CA THR A 44 -6.63 6.09 -4.25
C THR A 44 -6.74 7.50 -3.72
N ILE A 45 -7.58 7.69 -2.72
CA ILE A 45 -7.64 8.93 -1.95
C ILE A 45 -6.68 8.78 -0.78
N LEU A 46 -5.72 9.67 -0.68
CA LEU A 46 -4.73 9.73 0.38
C LEU A 46 -5.11 10.86 1.33
N VAL A 47 -5.12 10.56 2.62
CA VAL A 47 -5.39 11.52 3.69
C VAL A 47 -4.18 11.58 4.60
N PHE A 48 -3.67 12.80 4.82
CA PHE A 48 -2.55 13.06 5.70
C PHE A 48 -3.01 14.01 6.79
N ASP A 49 -2.92 13.60 8.04
CA ASP A 49 -3.27 14.43 9.18
C ASP A 49 -2.02 14.91 9.90
N LEU A 50 -1.87 16.22 9.99
CA LEU A 50 -0.81 16.89 10.72
C LEU A 50 -1.20 16.94 12.20
N VAL A 51 -0.56 16.09 13.00
CA VAL A 51 -0.97 15.85 14.39
C VAL A 51 -0.73 17.11 15.23
N GLU A 52 0.47 17.67 15.19
CA GLU A 52 0.82 18.83 15.99
C GLU A 52 0.25 20.14 15.41
N THR A 53 -0.37 20.94 16.26
CA THR A 53 -0.97 22.22 15.87
C THR A 53 0.03 23.18 15.22
N GLU A 54 1.30 23.12 15.63
CA GLU A 54 2.38 23.91 15.04
C GLU A 54 2.59 23.62 13.55
N MET A 55 2.37 22.38 13.09
CA MET A 55 2.48 21.99 11.68
C MET A 55 1.41 22.67 10.83
N ARG A 56 0.23 22.88 11.38
CA ARG A 56 -0.95 23.40 10.67
C ARG A 56 -0.83 24.87 10.26
N SER A 57 0.08 25.61 10.90
CA SER A 57 0.37 27.01 10.58
C SER A 57 1.49 27.20 9.57
N LYS A 58 2.23 26.11 9.23
CA LYS A 58 3.37 26.18 8.32
C LYS A 58 2.94 25.87 6.89
N PRO A 59 3.47 26.59 5.88
CA PRO A 59 3.26 26.20 4.48
C PRO A 59 3.88 24.83 4.22
N ALA A 60 3.10 23.95 3.60
CA ALA A 60 3.52 22.59 3.28
C ALA A 60 3.22 22.24 1.82
N GLU A 61 4.13 21.48 1.20
CA GLU A 61 4.01 20.90 -0.13
C GLU A 61 3.95 19.38 0.00
N LEU A 62 3.07 18.75 -0.76
CA LEU A 62 2.97 17.28 -0.79
C LEU A 62 3.19 16.76 -2.20
N ARG A 63 4.09 15.79 -2.34
CA ARG A 63 4.34 15.07 -3.60
C ARG A 63 4.22 13.57 -3.37
N ILE A 64 3.62 12.89 -4.34
CA ILE A 64 3.70 11.44 -4.44
C ILE A 64 4.65 11.11 -5.58
N VAL A 65 5.74 10.44 -5.26
CA VAL A 65 6.80 10.12 -6.22
C VAL A 65 6.94 8.61 -6.39
N GLU A 66 7.07 8.18 -7.64
CA GLU A 66 7.39 6.80 -7.98
C GLU A 66 8.90 6.59 -7.83
N MET A 67 9.26 5.49 -7.19
CA MET A 67 10.66 5.10 -6.93
C MET A 67 11.15 4.11 -7.98
N GLY A 68 12.41 4.27 -8.38
CA GLY A 68 13.11 3.26 -9.19
C GLY A 68 13.38 1.97 -8.40
N GLU A 69 13.85 0.95 -9.10
CA GLU A 69 14.14 -0.37 -8.53
C GLU A 69 15.13 -0.35 -7.35
N THR A 70 16.06 0.59 -7.34
CA THR A 70 17.07 0.73 -6.27
C THR A 70 16.52 1.25 -4.95
N GLY A 71 15.27 1.77 -4.94
CA GLY A 71 14.60 2.21 -3.71
C GLY A 71 15.21 3.43 -3.01
N ASP A 72 16.24 4.03 -3.57
CA ASP A 72 16.89 5.22 -3.03
C ASP A 72 16.19 6.50 -3.52
N ILE A 73 16.22 7.57 -2.73
CA ILE A 73 15.58 8.86 -3.05
C ILE A 73 16.21 9.52 -4.29
N GLY A 74 17.46 9.18 -4.59
CA GLY A 74 18.12 9.53 -5.86
C GLY A 74 17.52 8.86 -7.09
N GLY A 75 16.67 7.84 -6.91
CA GLY A 75 15.99 7.08 -7.94
C GLY A 75 14.53 7.49 -8.18
N VAL A 76 14.13 8.74 -7.90
CA VAL A 76 12.80 9.25 -8.27
C VAL A 76 12.63 9.20 -9.78
N VAL A 77 11.69 8.39 -10.24
CA VAL A 77 11.42 8.25 -11.69
C VAL A 77 10.38 9.27 -12.12
N LYS A 78 9.34 9.49 -11.31
CA LYS A 78 8.20 10.30 -11.71
C LYS A 78 7.45 10.83 -10.49
N THR A 79 6.96 12.06 -10.57
CA THR A 79 5.93 12.57 -9.65
C THR A 79 4.56 12.22 -10.23
N ILE A 80 3.75 11.46 -9.50
CA ILE A 80 2.43 11.04 -9.95
C ILE A 80 1.31 11.93 -9.43
N ALA A 81 1.52 12.64 -8.31
CA ALA A 81 0.61 13.64 -7.78
C ALA A 81 1.39 14.72 -7.05
N HIS A 82 0.89 15.96 -7.11
CA HIS A 82 1.54 17.12 -6.50
C HIS A 82 0.49 18.10 -6.00
N LEU A 83 0.62 18.47 -4.75
CA LEU A 83 -0.12 19.55 -4.12
C LEU A 83 0.86 20.68 -3.80
N PRO A 84 0.72 21.86 -4.45
CA PRO A 84 1.65 22.97 -4.27
C PRO A 84 1.60 23.52 -2.85
N THR A 85 2.66 24.22 -2.47
CA THR A 85 2.85 24.80 -1.14
C THR A 85 1.68 25.67 -0.73
N LYS A 86 1.02 25.30 0.37
CA LYS A 86 -0.02 26.10 1.03
C LYS A 86 -0.10 25.76 2.51
N VAL A 87 -0.81 26.58 3.28
CA VAL A 87 -1.10 26.32 4.70
C VAL A 87 -2.36 25.47 4.80
N PHE A 88 -2.35 24.50 5.73
CA PHE A 88 -3.47 23.60 6.02
C PHE A 88 -3.97 23.80 7.46
N PRO A 89 -4.78 24.83 7.73
CA PRO A 89 -5.17 25.19 9.10
C PRO A 89 -5.97 24.10 9.82
N GLN A 90 -6.71 23.28 9.07
CA GLN A 90 -7.47 22.16 9.62
C GLN A 90 -6.56 20.96 9.96
N GLY A 91 -5.32 20.96 9.45
CA GLY A 91 -4.36 19.88 9.67
C GLY A 91 -4.56 18.68 8.78
N THR A 92 -5.58 18.64 7.93
CA THR A 92 -5.83 17.54 7.00
C THR A 92 -5.48 17.93 5.57
N ILE A 93 -4.81 17.04 4.87
CA ILE A 93 -4.40 17.17 3.47
C ILE A 93 -4.97 15.98 2.69
N ASP A 94 -5.89 16.24 1.77
CA ASP A 94 -6.45 15.23 0.89
C ASP A 94 -5.81 15.32 -0.49
N LEU A 95 -5.43 14.16 -1.06
CA LEU A 95 -4.83 14.09 -2.38
C LEU A 95 -5.27 12.80 -3.09
N GLU A 96 -5.79 12.92 -4.31
CA GLU A 96 -6.05 11.77 -5.17
C GLU A 96 -4.79 11.44 -6.00
N ALA A 97 -4.41 10.16 -6.03
CA ALA A 97 -3.34 9.65 -6.87
C ALA A 97 -3.75 8.31 -7.49
N SER A 98 -3.14 7.98 -8.64
CA SER A 98 -3.35 6.68 -9.29
C SER A 98 -2.08 5.86 -9.23
N PHE A 99 -2.18 4.67 -8.65
CA PHE A 99 -1.05 3.76 -8.42
C PHE A 99 -1.05 2.60 -9.41
N GLU A 100 0.14 2.21 -9.87
CA GLU A 100 0.33 1.04 -10.71
C GLU A 100 0.74 -0.17 -9.85
N ALA A 101 0.41 -1.38 -10.34
CA ALA A 101 0.77 -2.62 -9.66
C ALA A 101 2.30 -2.80 -9.54
N GLU A 102 2.74 -3.47 -8.46
CA GLU A 102 4.13 -3.86 -8.23
C GLU A 102 5.14 -2.71 -8.16
N LYS A 103 4.67 -1.47 -8.05
CA LYS A 103 5.52 -0.29 -7.91
C LYS A 103 5.57 0.20 -6.48
N ARG A 104 6.65 0.91 -6.17
CA ARG A 104 6.88 1.57 -4.88
C ARG A 104 6.83 3.07 -5.05
N TYR A 105 6.25 3.73 -4.07
CA TYR A 105 6.07 5.17 -4.05
C TYR A 105 6.49 5.74 -2.70
N ILE A 106 6.75 7.02 -2.66
CA ILE A 106 6.94 7.77 -1.42
C ILE A 106 6.06 9.01 -1.46
N ALA A 107 5.26 9.21 -0.42
CA ALA A 107 4.66 10.50 -0.15
C ALA A 107 5.69 11.37 0.58
N VAL A 108 6.01 12.51 0.02
CA VAL A 108 6.98 13.47 0.54
C VAL A 108 6.25 14.73 0.94
N LEU A 109 6.10 14.96 2.24
CA LEU A 109 5.60 16.21 2.79
C LEU A 109 6.79 17.10 3.17
N THR A 110 6.90 18.25 2.52
CA THR A 110 7.91 19.25 2.81
C THR A 110 7.27 20.48 3.42
N MET A 111 7.63 20.81 4.65
CA MET A 111 7.16 22.02 5.33
C MET A 111 8.24 23.09 5.31
N SER A 112 7.82 24.31 4.96
CA SER A 112 8.68 25.49 4.98
C SER A 112 8.90 25.96 6.40
N ASP A 113 10.15 25.90 6.83
CA ASP A 113 10.60 26.41 8.13
C ASP A 113 12.03 26.95 7.96
N ALA A 114 12.62 27.52 9.01
CA ALA A 114 14.04 27.92 9.03
C ALA A 114 14.99 26.79 8.60
N ARG A 115 14.61 25.55 8.94
CA ARG A 115 15.16 24.32 8.35
C ARG A 115 13.98 23.55 7.75
N PRO A 116 13.97 23.27 6.44
CA PRO A 116 12.88 22.51 5.84
C PRO A 116 12.70 21.16 6.54
N LEU A 117 11.47 20.88 6.97
CA LEU A 117 11.09 19.60 7.56
C LEU A 117 10.53 18.70 6.45
N VAL A 118 11.09 17.51 6.30
CA VAL A 118 10.67 16.57 5.27
C VAL A 118 10.24 15.25 5.91
N LEU A 119 8.95 14.97 5.86
CA LEU A 119 8.36 13.71 6.28
C LEU A 119 8.15 12.81 5.04
N LYS A 120 8.46 11.53 5.15
CA LYS A 120 8.40 10.56 4.05
C LYS A 120 7.61 9.34 4.46
N ALA A 121 6.52 9.08 3.76
CA ALA A 121 5.67 7.92 3.95
C ALA A 121 5.86 6.95 2.77
N PRO A 122 6.40 5.75 2.97
CA PRO A 122 6.50 4.75 1.92
C PRO A 122 5.10 4.23 1.58
N ILE A 123 4.84 3.99 0.29
CA ILE A 123 3.59 3.41 -0.21
C ILE A 123 3.96 2.36 -1.23
N GLN A 124 3.40 1.17 -1.11
CA GLN A 124 3.59 0.09 -2.09
C GLN A 124 2.25 -0.53 -2.47
N VAL A 125 2.14 -0.97 -3.71
CA VAL A 125 0.99 -1.72 -4.17
C VAL A 125 1.31 -3.20 -4.08
N VAL A 126 0.71 -3.87 -3.10
CA VAL A 126 0.87 -5.32 -2.88
C VAL A 126 -0.44 -5.99 -3.27
N PRO A 127 -0.54 -6.59 -4.48
CA PRO A 127 -1.74 -7.31 -4.85
C PRO A 127 -2.02 -8.37 -3.79
N LYS A 128 -3.27 -8.46 -3.34
CA LYS A 128 -3.71 -9.58 -2.48
C LYS A 128 -3.34 -10.86 -3.22
N GLY A 129 -2.33 -11.59 -2.75
CA GLY A 129 -1.86 -12.83 -3.35
C GLY A 129 -3.04 -13.78 -3.53
N VAL A 130 -2.94 -14.65 -4.53
CA VAL A 130 -3.89 -15.76 -4.75
C VAL A 130 -4.03 -16.47 -3.41
N GLY A 131 -5.20 -16.33 -2.79
CA GLY A 131 -5.41 -16.79 -1.42
C GLY A 131 -4.98 -18.24 -1.31
N THR A 132 -4.42 -18.63 -0.17
CA THR A 132 -3.96 -19.98 0.16
C THR A 132 -4.93 -21.08 -0.28
N ASN A 133 -6.22 -20.75 -0.37
CA ASN A 133 -7.28 -21.66 -0.87
C ASN A 133 -7.07 -22.09 -2.33
N ALA A 134 -6.50 -21.26 -3.20
CA ALA A 134 -6.24 -21.65 -4.58
C ALA A 134 -5.12 -22.71 -4.67
N ILE A 135 -4.13 -22.64 -3.78
CA ILE A 135 -3.06 -23.64 -3.70
C ILE A 135 -3.64 -24.99 -3.26
N TYR A 136 -4.53 -25.00 -2.28
CA TYR A 136 -5.20 -26.25 -1.84
C TYR A 136 -6.11 -26.83 -2.90
N VAL A 137 -6.80 -26.01 -3.69
CA VAL A 137 -7.63 -26.48 -4.82
C VAL A 137 -6.74 -27.15 -5.88
N VAL A 138 -5.62 -26.54 -6.26
CA VAL A 138 -4.71 -27.14 -7.25
C VAL A 138 -4.10 -28.44 -6.74
N LEU A 139 -3.68 -28.50 -5.48
CA LEU A 139 -3.15 -29.73 -4.88
C LEU A 139 -4.23 -30.83 -4.77
N GLY A 140 -5.45 -30.47 -4.43
CA GLY A 140 -6.58 -31.40 -4.37
C GLY A 140 -6.90 -32.01 -5.74
N LEU A 141 -6.94 -31.21 -6.81
CA LEU A 141 -7.17 -31.67 -8.17
C LEU A 141 -6.04 -32.58 -8.66
N ALA A 142 -4.79 -32.27 -8.33
CA ALA A 142 -3.64 -33.12 -8.67
C ALA A 142 -3.69 -34.50 -7.98
N ALA A 143 -4.10 -34.53 -6.70
CA ALA A 143 -4.27 -35.78 -5.94
C ALA A 143 -5.38 -36.65 -6.51
N ILE A 144 -6.53 -36.08 -6.89
CA ILE A 144 -7.66 -36.79 -7.51
C ILE A 144 -7.24 -37.35 -8.89
N GLY A 145 -6.59 -36.50 -9.71
CA GLY A 145 -6.08 -36.93 -11.03
C GLY A 145 -5.08 -38.09 -10.93
N GLY A 146 -4.16 -38.02 -9.95
CA GLY A 146 -3.20 -39.10 -9.68
C GLY A 146 -3.87 -40.38 -9.24
N ALA A 147 -4.87 -40.33 -8.37
CA ALA A 147 -5.62 -41.50 -7.91
C ALA A 147 -6.41 -42.16 -9.06
N VAL A 148 -7.10 -41.37 -9.89
CA VAL A 148 -7.83 -41.88 -11.07
C VAL A 148 -6.86 -42.53 -12.07
N PHE A 149 -5.74 -41.87 -12.36
CA PHE A 149 -4.72 -42.43 -13.24
C PHE A 149 -4.17 -43.77 -12.73
N PHE A 150 -3.89 -43.89 -11.43
CA PHE A 150 -3.40 -45.09 -10.79
C PHE A 150 -4.41 -46.25 -10.89
N VAL A 151 -5.70 -45.98 -10.61
CA VAL A 151 -6.77 -47.00 -10.71
C VAL A 151 -6.94 -47.47 -12.16
N LEU A 152 -6.95 -46.58 -13.13
CA LEU A 152 -7.06 -46.93 -14.53
C LEU A 152 -5.87 -47.81 -15.01
N ARG A 153 -4.67 -47.43 -14.56
CA ARG A 153 -3.44 -48.21 -14.88
C ARG A 153 -3.47 -49.62 -14.27
N GLN A 154 -3.99 -49.77 -13.06
CA GLN A 154 -4.15 -51.11 -12.44
C GLN A 154 -5.16 -51.95 -13.20
N ARG A 155 -6.29 -51.40 -13.63
CA ARG A 155 -7.30 -52.14 -14.43
C ARG A 155 -6.75 -52.64 -15.78
N HIS A 156 -5.96 -51.81 -16.46
CA HIS A 156 -5.30 -52.20 -17.70
C HIS A 156 -4.34 -53.39 -17.50
N ARG A 157 -3.55 -53.39 -16.43
CA ARG A 157 -2.63 -54.49 -16.13
C ARG A 157 -3.34 -55.81 -15.82
N GLN A 158 -4.52 -55.78 -15.19
CA GLN A 158 -5.30 -56.96 -14.90
C GLN A 158 -5.98 -57.53 -16.14
N ALA A 159 -6.30 -56.71 -17.14
CA ALA A 159 -6.88 -57.16 -18.41
C ALA A 159 -5.87 -57.83 -19.35
N GLU A 160 -4.57 -57.58 -19.19
CA GLU A 160 -3.50 -58.25 -19.99
C GLU A 160 -3.06 -59.59 -19.42
N THR A 161 -3.47 -59.94 -18.19
CA THR A 161 -3.09 -61.21 -17.52
C THR A 161 -4.22 -62.22 -17.44
N ALA A 162 -5.38 -61.96 -18.06
CA ALA A 162 -6.53 -62.87 -18.19
C ALA A 162 -6.72 -63.31 -19.62
#